data_b8ecbb73fa72e37deabb6ab14bcd5542
#
_entry.id   b8ecbb73fa72e37deabb6ab14bcd5542
#
_cell.length_a   1.000
_cell.length_b   1.000
_cell.length_c   1.000
_cell.angle_alpha   90.00
_cell.angle_beta   90.00
_cell.angle_gamma   90.00
#
_symmetry.space_group_name_H-M   'P 1'
#
loop_
_entity.id
_entity.type
_entity.pdbx_description
1 polymer ?
#
loop_
_entity_poly.entity_id
_entity_poly.type
_entity_poly.pdbx_seq_one_letter_code
_entity_poly.pdbx_strand_id
1 'polypeptide(L)'
;MRQNLRASLGAVVLALATLAAVIFALINFDQRSRFEVVYDGVVWLDTDHGIQASRVLPNSPATRAGIRPSDILLTINGTRVTRAAEVARRLDRAGLWTQIHYKLSRGGEEFETPLLSAPAEKPLATENYLRIVGLLYLFIGLFIFIRRWNAPRAVHFYVFCLVSFVLWSEIVARLLTPA
;
A
#
# COMPACT_ATOMS: atom_id res chain seq x y z
N MET A 1 -41.20 -24.83 -14.59
CA MET A 1 -41.24 -23.54 -13.86
C MET A 1 -40.17 -23.43 -12.77
N ARG A 2 -39.98 -24.39 -11.82
CA ARG A 2 -39.03 -24.31 -10.72
C ARG A 2 -37.53 -24.24 -11.12
N GLN A 3 -37.12 -24.84 -12.24
CA GLN A 3 -35.73 -24.81 -12.71
C GLN A 3 -35.34 -23.42 -13.25
N ASN A 4 -36.25 -22.75 -13.97
CA ASN A 4 -36.00 -21.41 -14.51
C ASN A 4 -35.89 -20.37 -13.36
N LEU A 5 -36.69 -20.55 -12.30
CA LEU A 5 -36.65 -19.66 -11.13
C LEU A 5 -35.33 -19.75 -10.38
N ARG A 6 -34.77 -20.98 -10.18
CA ARG A 6 -33.48 -21.19 -9.55
C ARG A 6 -32.32 -20.63 -10.38
N ALA A 7 -32.37 -20.78 -11.70
CA ALA A 7 -31.36 -20.23 -12.59
C ALA A 7 -31.38 -18.69 -12.58
N SER A 8 -32.58 -18.09 -12.61
CA SER A 8 -32.73 -16.63 -12.52
C SER A 8 -32.27 -16.07 -11.18
N LEU A 9 -32.59 -16.73 -10.06
CA LEU A 9 -32.12 -16.35 -8.74
C LEU A 9 -30.60 -16.44 -8.63
N GLY A 10 -29.99 -17.50 -9.13
CA GLY A 10 -28.53 -17.65 -9.18
C GLY A 10 -27.85 -16.52 -9.96
N ALA A 11 -28.42 -16.14 -11.10
CA ALA A 11 -27.93 -15.04 -11.91
C ALA A 11 -27.99 -13.69 -11.22
N VAL A 12 -29.13 -13.40 -10.56
CA VAL A 12 -29.31 -12.17 -9.80
C VAL A 12 -28.29 -12.09 -8.64
N VAL A 13 -28.10 -13.18 -7.91
CA VAL A 13 -27.12 -13.25 -6.82
C VAL A 13 -25.70 -13.00 -7.33
N LEU A 14 -25.31 -13.63 -8.45
CA LEU A 14 -23.99 -13.41 -9.06
C LEU A 14 -23.82 -11.98 -9.57
N ALA A 15 -24.85 -11.39 -10.17
CA ALA A 15 -24.81 -10.00 -10.62
C ALA A 15 -24.64 -9.03 -9.44
N LEU A 16 -25.36 -9.26 -8.35
CA LEU A 16 -25.23 -8.46 -7.13
C LEU A 16 -23.85 -8.63 -6.46
N ALA A 17 -23.32 -9.85 -6.42
CA ALA A 17 -21.98 -10.12 -5.90
C ALA A 17 -20.89 -9.41 -6.74
N THR A 18 -21.03 -9.42 -8.07
CA THR A 18 -20.12 -8.70 -8.97
C THR A 18 -20.17 -7.21 -8.74
N LEU A 19 -21.38 -6.66 -8.66
CA LEU A 19 -21.57 -5.23 -8.41
C LEU A 19 -20.93 -4.82 -7.07
N ALA A 20 -21.17 -5.61 -6.03
CA ALA A 20 -20.58 -5.38 -4.71
C ALA A 20 -19.04 -5.45 -4.74
N ALA A 21 -18.46 -6.43 -5.45
CA ALA A 21 -17.02 -6.57 -5.61
C ALA A 21 -16.40 -5.37 -6.35
N VAL A 22 -17.06 -4.89 -7.40
CA VAL A 22 -16.61 -3.71 -8.16
C VAL A 22 -16.70 -2.43 -7.31
N ILE A 23 -17.82 -2.23 -6.60
CA ILE A 23 -17.98 -1.09 -5.70
C ILE A 23 -16.91 -1.10 -4.60
N PHE A 24 -16.68 -2.26 -4.00
CA PHE A 24 -15.64 -2.44 -2.98
C PHE A 24 -14.23 -2.13 -3.53
N ALA A 25 -13.92 -2.59 -4.73
CA ALA A 25 -12.65 -2.29 -5.39
C ALA A 25 -12.49 -0.79 -5.68
N LEU A 26 -13.57 -0.11 -6.09
CA LEU A 26 -13.57 1.34 -6.34
C LEU A 26 -13.37 2.15 -5.05
N ILE A 27 -14.07 1.78 -3.97
CA ILE A 27 -13.92 2.42 -2.64
C ILE A 27 -12.49 2.23 -2.14
N ASN A 28 -11.95 1.02 -2.22
CA ASN A 28 -10.59 0.72 -1.80
C ASN A 28 -9.55 1.51 -2.64
N PHE A 29 -9.83 1.72 -3.92
CA PHE A 29 -9.01 2.54 -4.80
C PHE A 29 -9.01 4.02 -4.38
N ASP A 30 -10.19 4.60 -4.13
CA ASP A 30 -10.33 6.02 -3.73
C ASP A 30 -9.68 6.28 -2.36
N GLN A 31 -9.90 5.43 -1.38
CA GLN A 31 -9.29 5.56 -0.07
C GLN A 31 -7.77 5.56 -0.14
N ARG A 32 -7.18 4.69 -0.98
CA ARG A 32 -5.72 4.62 -1.15
C ARG A 32 -5.11 5.79 -1.89
N SER A 33 -5.83 6.38 -2.83
CA SER A 33 -5.34 7.57 -3.53
C SER A 33 -5.19 8.77 -2.59
N ARG A 34 -5.99 8.79 -1.50
CA ARG A 34 -5.98 9.85 -0.48
C ARG A 34 -4.98 9.62 0.65
N PHE A 35 -4.52 8.39 0.87
CA PHE A 35 -3.53 8.09 1.90
C PHE A 35 -2.11 8.38 1.36
N GLU A 36 -1.56 9.49 1.80
CA GLU A 36 -0.17 9.83 1.58
C GLU A 36 0.63 9.51 2.84
N VAL A 37 1.50 8.52 2.75
CA VAL A 37 2.42 8.17 3.85
C VAL A 37 3.50 9.24 3.92
N VAL A 38 3.69 9.81 5.11
CA VAL A 38 4.75 10.77 5.37
C VAL A 38 6.10 10.04 5.35
N TYR A 39 7.04 10.56 4.60
CA TYR A 39 8.28 9.87 4.30
C TYR A 39 9.49 10.83 4.43
N ASP A 40 10.55 10.34 5.04
CA ASP A 40 11.83 11.03 5.16
C ASP A 40 12.89 10.53 4.18
N GLY A 41 12.71 9.34 3.66
CA GLY A 41 13.66 8.72 2.73
C GLY A 41 14.72 7.85 3.38
N VAL A 42 14.56 7.50 4.65
CA VAL A 42 15.50 6.66 5.39
C VAL A 42 14.86 5.34 5.80
N VAL A 43 15.59 4.26 5.64
CA VAL A 43 15.26 2.98 6.27
C VAL A 43 16.02 2.92 7.59
N TRP A 44 15.28 3.14 8.69
CA TRP A 44 15.82 3.10 10.05
C TRP A 44 15.78 1.68 10.59
N LEU A 45 16.86 1.24 11.22
CA LEU A 45 16.96 -0.06 11.90
C LEU A 45 17.39 0.13 13.35
N ASP A 46 16.82 -0.68 14.23
CA ASP A 46 17.28 -0.80 15.61
C ASP A 46 18.56 -1.63 15.64
N THR A 47 19.62 -1.08 16.21
CA THR A 47 20.92 -1.74 16.38
C THR A 47 21.39 -1.62 17.85
N ASP A 48 22.43 -2.36 18.21
CA ASP A 48 23.01 -2.28 19.55
C ASP A 48 23.56 -0.89 19.88
N HIS A 49 23.84 -0.08 18.86
CA HIS A 49 24.35 1.28 19.00
C HIS A 49 23.27 2.36 18.91
N GLY A 50 22.00 1.97 18.75
CA GLY A 50 20.87 2.87 18.61
C GLY A 50 20.14 2.73 17.25
N ILE A 51 19.38 3.74 16.88
CA ILE A 51 18.63 3.75 15.63
C ILE A 51 19.53 4.20 14.49
N GLN A 52 19.87 3.29 13.60
CA GLN A 52 20.82 3.54 12.53
C GLN A 52 20.12 3.69 11.18
N ALA A 53 20.57 4.65 10.35
CA ALA A 53 20.19 4.76 8.95
C ALA A 53 20.84 3.61 8.16
N SER A 54 20.08 2.57 7.87
CA SER A 54 20.54 1.43 7.07
C SER A 54 20.66 1.77 5.60
N ARG A 55 19.68 2.50 5.07
CA ARG A 55 19.64 2.95 3.68
C ARG A 55 19.02 4.33 3.62
N VAL A 56 19.60 5.18 2.78
CA VAL A 56 19.03 6.47 2.39
C VAL A 56 18.69 6.40 0.91
N LEU A 57 17.44 6.68 0.58
CA LEU A 57 16.97 6.61 -0.80
C LEU A 57 17.44 7.84 -1.59
N PRO A 58 17.84 7.64 -2.86
CA PRO A 58 18.25 8.76 -3.71
C PRO A 58 17.09 9.74 -3.92
N ASN A 59 17.41 11.01 -4.10
CA ASN A 59 16.45 12.11 -4.32
C ASN A 59 15.42 12.33 -3.19
N SER A 60 15.61 11.69 -2.04
CA SER A 60 14.74 11.79 -0.88
C SER A 60 14.97 13.09 -0.07
N PRO A 61 14.03 13.44 0.83
CA PRO A 61 14.24 14.51 1.81
C PRO A 61 15.53 14.33 2.63
N ALA A 62 15.81 13.11 3.07
CA ALA A 62 17.01 12.79 3.84
C ALA A 62 18.31 13.01 3.06
N THR A 63 18.34 12.66 1.78
CA THR A 63 19.50 12.91 0.92
C THR A 63 19.78 14.42 0.81
N ARG A 64 18.72 15.21 0.67
CA ARG A 64 18.81 16.68 0.62
C ARG A 64 19.26 17.28 1.97
N ALA A 65 18.85 16.66 3.07
CA ALA A 65 19.25 17.02 4.43
C ALA A 65 20.68 16.55 4.77
N GLY A 66 21.39 15.84 3.88
CA GLY A 66 22.75 15.37 4.07
C GLY A 66 22.87 14.14 4.98
N ILE A 67 21.78 13.43 5.24
CA ILE A 67 21.77 12.17 5.98
C ILE A 67 22.43 11.09 5.13
N ARG A 68 23.24 10.22 5.76
CA ARG A 68 23.98 9.15 5.10
C ARG A 68 23.72 7.81 5.77
N PRO A 69 23.92 6.70 5.05
CA PRO A 69 23.96 5.38 5.68
C PRO A 69 24.96 5.36 6.83
N SER A 70 24.63 4.62 7.88
CA SER A 70 25.35 4.51 9.16
C SER A 70 25.23 5.70 10.12
N ASP A 71 24.52 6.78 9.80
CA ASP A 71 24.19 7.81 10.77
C ASP A 71 23.27 7.23 11.87
N ILE A 72 23.52 7.64 13.11
CA ILE A 72 22.72 7.21 14.28
C ILE A 72 21.76 8.35 14.64
N LEU A 73 20.48 8.06 14.71
CA LEU A 73 19.45 9.02 15.09
C LEU A 73 19.35 9.11 16.61
N LEU A 74 19.51 10.31 17.15
CA LEU A 74 19.45 10.59 18.59
C LEU A 74 18.11 11.19 18.98
N THR A 75 17.69 12.26 18.30
CA THR A 75 16.43 12.95 18.62
C THR A 75 15.69 13.38 17.36
N ILE A 76 14.38 13.51 17.49
CA ILE A 76 13.50 14.16 16.52
C ILE A 76 12.79 15.30 17.24
N ASN A 77 12.94 16.52 16.73
CA ASN A 77 12.41 17.75 17.33
C ASN A 77 12.77 17.85 18.84
N GLY A 78 14.03 17.59 19.19
CA GLY A 78 14.55 17.62 20.56
C GLY A 78 14.10 16.45 21.44
N THR A 79 13.22 15.58 20.98
CA THR A 79 12.74 14.44 21.76
C THR A 79 13.48 13.17 21.39
N ARG A 80 14.07 12.50 22.39
CA ARG A 80 14.81 11.25 22.19
C ARG A 80 13.93 10.16 21.57
N VAL A 81 14.50 9.41 20.64
CA VAL A 81 13.88 8.26 19.97
C VAL A 81 14.68 7.01 20.37
N THR A 82 13.96 5.94 20.69
CA THR A 82 14.56 4.70 21.16
C THR A 82 14.35 3.51 20.25
N ARG A 83 13.39 3.60 19.32
CA ARG A 83 13.05 2.54 18.36
C ARG A 83 12.77 3.11 16.98
N ALA A 84 13.20 2.41 15.96
CA ALA A 84 12.94 2.77 14.57
C ALA A 84 11.43 2.95 14.26
N ALA A 85 10.57 2.13 14.86
CA ALA A 85 9.11 2.24 14.72
C ALA A 85 8.54 3.58 15.29
N GLU A 86 9.23 4.25 16.19
CA GLU A 86 8.81 5.57 16.69
C GLU A 86 9.04 6.66 15.65
N VAL A 87 10.05 6.51 14.81
CA VAL A 87 10.36 7.48 13.75
C VAL A 87 9.17 7.63 12.82
N ALA A 88 8.66 6.50 12.29
CA ALA A 88 7.50 6.50 11.41
C ALA A 88 6.26 7.16 12.06
N ARG A 89 5.97 6.81 13.33
CA ARG A 89 4.85 7.40 14.08
C ARG A 89 5.00 8.91 14.31
N ARG A 90 6.24 9.38 14.51
CA ARG A 90 6.49 10.83 14.70
C ARG A 90 6.39 11.59 13.41
N LEU A 91 6.87 11.00 12.30
CA LEU A 91 6.69 11.54 10.96
C LEU A 91 5.21 11.69 10.61
N ASP A 92 4.43 10.64 10.85
CA ASP A 92 2.99 10.62 10.59
C ASP A 92 2.25 11.69 11.40
N ARG A 93 2.60 11.87 12.67
CA ARG A 93 2.03 12.95 13.50
C ARG A 93 2.46 14.36 13.08
N ALA A 94 3.66 14.51 12.55
CA ALA A 94 4.15 15.81 12.08
C ALA A 94 3.41 16.23 10.81
N GLY A 95 3.01 15.26 9.99
CA GLY A 95 2.31 15.52 8.74
C GLY A 95 3.23 15.83 7.57
N LEU A 96 2.61 16.02 6.41
CA LEU A 96 3.29 16.36 5.16
C LEU A 96 3.77 17.81 5.16
N TRP A 97 4.87 18.04 4.46
CA TRP A 97 5.45 19.37 4.24
C TRP A 97 5.81 20.11 5.54
N THR A 98 6.08 19.34 6.59
CA THR A 98 6.50 19.87 7.89
C THR A 98 8.02 19.79 8.01
N GLN A 99 8.63 20.84 8.53
CA GLN A 99 10.05 20.86 8.85
C GLN A 99 10.28 20.12 10.17
N ILE A 100 11.12 19.09 10.12
CA ILE A 100 11.45 18.23 11.27
C ILE A 100 12.95 18.34 11.49
N HIS A 101 13.36 18.53 12.73
CA HIS A 101 14.76 18.62 13.12
C HIS A 101 15.27 17.28 13.61
N TYR A 102 16.25 16.72 12.89
CA TYR A 102 16.92 15.49 13.26
C TYR A 102 18.26 15.82 13.89
N LYS A 103 18.51 15.28 15.09
CA LYS A 103 19.83 15.26 15.70
C LYS A 103 20.42 13.89 15.48
N LEU A 104 21.57 13.83 14.83
CA LEU A 104 22.24 12.63 14.36
C LEU A 104 23.67 12.59 14.91
N SER A 105 24.23 11.38 14.98
CA SER A 105 25.66 11.17 15.24
C SER A 105 26.29 10.45 14.07
N ARG A 106 27.43 10.96 13.61
CA ARG A 106 28.25 10.40 12.54
C ARG A 106 29.68 10.29 12.99
N GLY A 107 30.18 9.05 13.15
CA GLY A 107 31.57 8.85 13.63
C GLY A 107 31.88 9.44 15.01
N GLY A 108 30.86 9.60 15.86
CA GLY A 108 30.97 10.19 17.19
C GLY A 108 30.74 11.71 17.26
N GLU A 109 30.63 12.38 16.11
CA GLU A 109 30.27 13.80 16.03
C GLU A 109 28.76 13.97 15.95
N GLU A 110 28.19 14.83 16.78
CA GLU A 110 26.76 15.14 16.76
C GLU A 110 26.51 16.36 15.87
N PHE A 111 25.48 16.27 15.04
CA PHE A 111 25.00 17.39 14.20
C PHE A 111 23.48 17.40 14.13
N GLU A 112 22.93 18.55 13.84
CA GLU A 112 21.49 18.73 13.64
C GLU A 112 21.22 19.17 12.21
N THR A 113 20.16 18.58 11.61
CA THR A 113 19.76 18.92 10.25
C THR A 113 18.25 19.04 10.15
N PRO A 114 17.75 20.12 9.50
CA PRO A 114 16.34 20.22 9.19
C PRO A 114 16.00 19.32 7.99
N LEU A 115 14.91 18.61 8.09
CA LEU A 115 14.36 17.74 7.05
C LEU A 115 12.93 18.18 6.76
N LEU A 116 12.58 18.41 5.50
CA LEU A 116 11.22 18.68 5.09
C LEU A 116 10.56 17.34 4.73
N SER A 117 9.55 16.92 5.50
CA SER A 117 8.79 15.71 5.19
C SER A 117 8.11 15.82 3.83
N ALA A 118 8.08 14.71 3.10
CA ALA A 118 7.45 14.65 1.78
C ALA A 118 6.54 13.41 1.69
N PRO A 119 5.59 13.38 0.74
CA PRO A 119 4.86 12.16 0.45
C PRO A 119 5.81 11.09 -0.09
N ALA A 120 5.64 9.85 0.34
CA ALA A 120 6.37 8.72 -0.22
C ALA A 120 6.07 8.60 -1.72
N GLU A 121 7.12 8.49 -2.54
CA GLU A 121 6.94 8.17 -3.95
C GLU A 121 6.28 6.80 -4.06
N LYS A 122 5.04 6.77 -4.54
CA LYS A 122 4.33 5.50 -4.77
C LYS A 122 4.97 4.81 -5.97
N PRO A 123 5.36 3.53 -5.87
CA PRO A 123 5.83 2.77 -7.03
C PRO A 123 4.64 2.49 -7.97
N LEU A 124 4.33 3.45 -8.82
CA LEU A 124 3.18 3.46 -9.74
C LEU A 124 3.10 2.22 -10.66
N ALA A 125 4.25 1.63 -10.99
CA ALA A 125 4.30 0.54 -11.95
C ALA A 125 3.72 -0.78 -11.40
N THR A 126 4.18 -1.24 -10.25
CA THR A 126 3.81 -2.58 -9.72
C THR A 126 2.35 -2.68 -9.31
N GLU A 127 1.81 -1.62 -8.70
CA GLU A 127 0.39 -1.60 -8.28
C GLU A 127 -0.57 -1.65 -9.46
N ASN A 128 -0.25 -0.94 -10.55
CA ASN A 128 -1.09 -0.91 -11.73
C ASN A 128 -1.11 -2.25 -12.48
N TYR A 129 0.02 -2.97 -12.54
CA TYR A 129 0.06 -4.30 -13.17
C TYR A 129 -0.85 -5.30 -12.46
N LEU A 130 -0.80 -5.33 -11.14
CA LEU A 130 -1.64 -6.25 -10.36
C LEU A 130 -3.15 -5.94 -10.50
N ARG A 131 -3.52 -4.67 -10.59
CA ARG A 131 -4.89 -4.24 -10.87
C ARG A 131 -5.36 -4.65 -12.25
N ILE A 132 -4.51 -4.48 -13.27
CA ILE A 132 -4.81 -4.90 -14.64
C ILE A 132 -5.05 -6.42 -14.69
N VAL A 133 -4.21 -7.21 -14.00
CA VAL A 133 -4.40 -8.66 -13.91
C VAL A 133 -5.75 -9.01 -13.28
N GLY A 134 -6.11 -8.39 -12.16
CA GLY A 134 -7.42 -8.60 -11.51
C GLY A 134 -8.60 -8.26 -12.44
N LEU A 135 -8.54 -7.12 -13.12
CA LEU A 135 -9.57 -6.72 -14.10
C LEU A 135 -9.67 -7.68 -15.28
N LEU A 136 -8.54 -8.20 -15.77
CA LEU A 136 -8.53 -9.21 -16.83
C LEU A 136 -9.27 -10.49 -16.40
N TYR A 137 -9.02 -10.98 -15.18
CA TYR A 137 -9.76 -12.13 -14.64
C TYR A 137 -11.25 -11.87 -14.58
N LEU A 138 -11.67 -10.71 -14.08
CA LEU A 138 -13.07 -10.34 -14.02
C LEU A 138 -13.70 -10.27 -15.43
N PHE A 139 -13.01 -9.65 -16.38
CA PHE A 139 -13.48 -9.51 -17.76
C PHE A 139 -13.62 -10.85 -18.47
N ILE A 140 -12.62 -11.73 -18.36
CA ILE A 140 -12.65 -13.09 -18.94
C ILE A 140 -13.79 -13.91 -18.32
N GLY A 141 -13.93 -13.87 -17.00
CA GLY A 141 -15.02 -14.57 -16.31
C GLY A 141 -16.39 -14.10 -16.76
N LEU A 142 -16.59 -12.79 -16.83
CA LEU A 142 -17.85 -12.19 -17.27
C LEU A 142 -18.16 -12.51 -18.74
N PHE A 143 -17.15 -12.42 -19.61
CA PHE A 143 -17.29 -12.75 -21.04
C PHE A 143 -17.73 -14.21 -21.24
N ILE A 144 -17.10 -15.16 -20.58
CA ILE A 144 -17.44 -16.58 -20.66
C ILE A 144 -18.84 -16.82 -20.07
N PHE A 145 -19.18 -16.18 -18.96
CA PHE A 145 -20.48 -16.29 -18.34
C PHE A 145 -21.59 -15.81 -19.25
N ILE A 146 -21.46 -14.66 -19.91
CA ILE A 146 -22.45 -14.11 -20.83
C ILE A 146 -22.57 -14.98 -22.11
N ARG A 147 -21.41 -15.41 -22.66
CA ARG A 147 -21.35 -16.14 -23.91
C ARG A 147 -21.83 -17.59 -23.81
N ARG A 148 -21.64 -18.20 -22.63
CA ARG A 148 -21.94 -19.63 -22.38
C ARG A 148 -22.76 -19.86 -21.12
N TRP A 149 -23.80 -19.06 -20.96
CA TRP A 149 -24.73 -19.13 -19.83
C TRP A 149 -25.25 -20.54 -19.53
N ASN A 150 -25.53 -21.34 -20.58
CA ASN A 150 -26.09 -22.69 -20.45
C ASN A 150 -25.05 -23.79 -20.19
N ALA A 151 -23.76 -23.47 -20.12
CA ALA A 151 -22.75 -24.48 -19.87
C ALA A 151 -22.69 -24.80 -18.35
N PRO A 152 -22.77 -26.10 -17.96
CA PRO A 152 -22.92 -26.50 -16.56
C PRO A 152 -21.73 -26.08 -15.64
N ARG A 153 -20.60 -25.72 -16.24
CA ARG A 153 -19.39 -25.29 -15.52
C ARG A 153 -19.09 -23.80 -15.64
N ALA A 154 -19.83 -23.04 -16.43
CA ALA A 154 -19.60 -21.61 -16.64
C ALA A 154 -19.74 -20.81 -15.34
N VAL A 155 -20.72 -21.14 -14.50
CA VAL A 155 -20.94 -20.52 -13.19
C VAL A 155 -19.73 -20.73 -12.26
N HIS A 156 -19.20 -21.94 -12.19
CA HIS A 156 -18.05 -22.25 -11.32
C HIS A 156 -16.80 -21.49 -11.76
N PHE A 157 -16.57 -21.42 -13.09
CA PHE A 157 -15.46 -20.66 -13.63
C PHE A 157 -15.58 -19.16 -13.35
N TYR A 158 -16.80 -18.63 -13.50
CA TYR A 158 -17.08 -17.22 -13.18
C TYR A 158 -16.85 -16.92 -11.70
N VAL A 159 -17.33 -17.77 -10.79
CA VAL A 159 -17.09 -17.62 -9.34
C VAL A 159 -15.60 -17.65 -9.04
N PHE A 160 -14.84 -18.55 -9.67
CA PHE A 160 -13.38 -18.59 -9.52
C PHE A 160 -12.74 -17.27 -9.96
N CYS A 161 -13.11 -16.71 -11.12
CA CYS A 161 -12.60 -15.43 -11.60
C CYS A 161 -12.96 -14.28 -10.66
N LEU A 162 -14.19 -14.27 -10.13
CA LEU A 162 -14.65 -13.25 -9.19
C LEU A 162 -13.88 -13.30 -7.87
N VAL A 163 -13.69 -14.50 -7.31
CA VAL A 163 -12.89 -14.70 -6.11
C VAL A 163 -11.44 -14.28 -6.34
N SER A 164 -10.86 -14.64 -7.48
CA SER A 164 -9.52 -14.22 -7.86
C SER A 164 -9.40 -12.70 -7.93
N PHE A 165 -10.38 -12.02 -8.52
CA PHE A 165 -10.43 -10.55 -8.57
C PHE A 165 -10.43 -9.93 -7.18
N VAL A 166 -11.29 -10.43 -6.27
CA VAL A 166 -11.37 -9.96 -4.88
C VAL A 166 -10.06 -10.21 -4.13
N LEU A 167 -9.51 -11.42 -4.23
CA LEU A 167 -8.24 -11.77 -3.58
C LEU A 167 -7.08 -10.90 -4.07
N TRP A 168 -6.98 -10.65 -5.37
CA TRP A 168 -5.94 -9.77 -5.91
C TRP A 168 -6.11 -8.32 -5.43
N SER A 169 -7.34 -7.83 -5.31
CA SER A 169 -7.61 -6.50 -4.77
C SER A 169 -7.22 -6.37 -3.29
N GLU A 170 -7.40 -7.43 -2.50
CA GLU A 170 -7.06 -7.51 -1.07
C GLU A 170 -5.56 -7.75 -0.82
N ILE A 171 -4.92 -8.68 -1.56
CA ILE A 171 -3.50 -9.01 -1.42
C ILE A 171 -2.64 -7.79 -1.74
N VAL A 172 -2.96 -7.08 -2.81
CA VAL A 172 -2.33 -5.78 -3.12
C VAL A 172 -2.54 -4.81 -1.96
N ALA A 173 -3.70 -4.88 -1.28
CA ALA A 173 -3.97 -4.07 -0.11
C ALA A 173 -3.03 -4.36 1.06
N ARG A 174 -2.75 -5.61 1.37
CA ARG A 174 -1.95 -6.03 2.53
C ARG A 174 -0.44 -5.94 2.30
N LEU A 175 0.03 -6.20 1.08
CA LEU A 175 1.46 -6.15 0.77
C LEU A 175 2.05 -4.72 0.80
N LEU A 176 1.20 -3.70 0.76
CA LEU A 176 1.58 -2.30 0.66
C LEU A 176 1.28 -1.49 1.93
N THR A 177 0.68 -2.10 2.96
CA THR A 177 0.60 -1.52 4.30
C THR A 177 1.70 -2.15 5.15
N PRO A 178 2.85 -1.47 5.37
CA PRO A 178 3.80 -1.90 6.37
C PRO A 178 3.12 -1.84 7.74
N ALA A 179 3.27 -2.93 8.50
CA ALA A 179 2.79 -3.03 9.87
C ALA A 179 3.53 -2.08 10.80
#